data_b3c62726222fc77799f2bd5750b46c8a
#
_entry.id   b3c62726222fc77799f2bd5750b46c8a
#
_cell.length_a   1.000
_cell.length_b   1.000
_cell.length_c   1.000
_cell.angle_alpha   90.00
_cell.angle_beta   90.00
_cell.angle_gamma   90.00
#
_symmetry.space_group_name_H-M   'P 1'
#
loop_
_entity.id
_entity.type
_entity.pdbx_description
1 polymer ?
#
loop_
_entity_poly.entity_id
_entity_poly.type
_entity_poly.pdbx_seq_one_letter_code
_entity_poly.pdbx_strand_id
1 'polypeptide(L)'
;MTVKELTEMKLTGFESNKINSDMVNHPSHYNLPDRKECIDEMIDIYGIKDVAKWCEITAYKYEYRAGHKGSVGEDMSKAEWYTDKAHELKSKRRWKIFDKIVYKFMPMFLKGLYTWIILFCMFYGILFSDRCSMVVSIVFLVLACIAEAVLKENKDD
;
A
#
# COMPACT_ATOMS: atom_id res chain seq x y z
N MET A 1 -18.92 -35.12 -7.51
CA MET A 1 -18.78 -33.89 -8.31
C MET A 1 -17.29 -33.60 -8.43
N THR A 2 -16.74 -33.68 -9.62
CA THR A 2 -15.30 -33.53 -9.86
C THR A 2 -14.95 -32.05 -10.06
N VAL A 3 -13.70 -31.68 -9.81
CA VAL A 3 -13.17 -30.31 -10.01
C VAL A 3 -13.43 -29.82 -11.45
N LYS A 4 -13.47 -30.72 -12.42
CA LYS A 4 -13.77 -30.44 -13.82
C LYS A 4 -15.23 -30.01 -14.04
N GLU A 5 -16.20 -30.66 -13.38
CA GLU A 5 -17.62 -30.29 -13.43
C GLU A 5 -17.88 -28.94 -12.78
N LEU A 6 -17.13 -28.57 -11.71
CA LEU A 6 -17.17 -27.26 -11.09
C LEU A 6 -16.61 -26.16 -12.00
N THR A 7 -15.58 -26.48 -12.80
CA THR A 7 -14.96 -25.54 -13.73
C THR A 7 -15.84 -25.29 -14.95
N GLU A 8 -16.50 -26.32 -15.47
CA GLU A 8 -17.44 -26.19 -16.60
C GLU A 8 -18.76 -25.49 -16.18
N MET A 9 -19.23 -25.73 -14.96
CA MET A 9 -20.38 -24.98 -14.40
C MET A 9 -20.03 -23.50 -14.16
N LYS A 10 -18.76 -23.18 -13.83
CA LYS A 10 -18.27 -21.79 -13.80
C LYS A 10 -18.26 -21.13 -15.17
N LEU A 11 -17.94 -21.87 -16.22
CA LEU A 11 -17.88 -21.37 -17.60
C LEU A 11 -19.27 -21.18 -18.25
N THR A 12 -20.24 -22.07 -17.98
CA THR A 12 -21.57 -22.00 -18.57
C THR A 12 -22.55 -21.11 -17.80
N GLY A 13 -22.33 -20.88 -16.52
CA GLY A 13 -23.10 -19.92 -15.69
C GLY A 13 -22.71 -18.46 -15.85
N PHE A 14 -21.65 -18.18 -16.62
CA PHE A 14 -21.14 -16.81 -16.82
C PHE A 14 -21.82 -16.08 -18.00
N GLU A 15 -22.69 -16.77 -18.78
CA GLU A 15 -23.46 -16.11 -19.82
C GLU A 15 -24.79 -15.55 -19.27
N SER A 16 -24.79 -14.21 -19.25
CA SER A 16 -25.97 -13.35 -19.27
C SER A 16 -26.90 -13.35 -18.05
N ASN A 17 -26.43 -12.77 -16.97
CA ASN A 17 -27.23 -11.70 -16.39
C ASN A 17 -26.24 -10.59 -16.03
N LYS A 18 -26.37 -9.45 -16.67
CA LYS A 18 -25.76 -8.19 -16.26
C LYS A 18 -26.35 -7.91 -14.87
N ILE A 19 -25.84 -8.64 -13.87
CA ILE A 19 -26.12 -8.42 -12.47
C ILE A 19 -25.77 -6.96 -12.29
N ASN A 20 -26.76 -6.19 -11.90
CA ASN A 20 -26.65 -4.76 -11.74
C ASN A 20 -25.40 -4.51 -10.90
N SER A 21 -24.30 -4.08 -11.53
CA SER A 21 -22.98 -3.96 -10.91
C SER A 21 -23.05 -3.13 -9.63
N ASP A 22 -24.01 -2.24 -9.57
CA ASP A 22 -24.28 -1.37 -8.43
C ASP A 22 -24.79 -2.13 -7.20
N MET A 23 -25.47 -3.27 -7.40
CA MET A 23 -25.96 -4.10 -6.28
C MET A 23 -24.86 -4.91 -5.59
N VAL A 24 -23.70 -5.09 -6.24
CA VAL A 24 -22.55 -5.82 -5.70
C VAL A 24 -21.43 -4.85 -5.30
N ASN A 25 -21.10 -3.88 -6.17
CA ASN A 25 -19.95 -3.01 -5.98
C ASN A 25 -20.22 -1.88 -4.99
N HIS A 26 -21.36 -1.17 -5.14
CA HIS A 26 -21.71 -0.01 -4.32
C HIS A 26 -23.21 0.00 -4.00
N PRO A 27 -23.72 -0.95 -3.19
CA PRO A 27 -25.12 -0.98 -2.82
C PRO A 27 -25.55 0.32 -2.14
N SER A 28 -26.68 0.89 -2.58
CA SER A 28 -27.17 2.18 -2.09
C SER A 28 -27.35 2.27 -0.56
N HIS A 29 -27.65 1.13 0.08
CA HIS A 29 -27.81 1.05 1.54
C HIS A 29 -26.50 1.13 2.31
N TYR A 30 -25.33 1.03 1.65
CA TYR A 30 -24.01 1.27 2.24
C TYR A 30 -23.43 2.64 1.87
N ASN A 31 -24.08 3.36 0.94
CA ASN A 31 -23.69 4.70 0.49
C ASN A 31 -24.73 5.72 0.93
N LEU A 32 -24.57 6.25 2.12
CA LEU A 32 -25.44 7.32 2.64
C LEU A 32 -24.91 8.69 2.19
N PRO A 33 -25.78 9.65 1.78
CA PRO A 33 -25.36 10.91 1.18
C PRO A 33 -24.43 11.77 2.06
N ASP A 34 -24.50 11.64 3.37
CA ASP A 34 -23.75 12.46 4.32
C ASP A 34 -22.64 11.67 5.08
N ARG A 35 -22.34 10.45 4.66
CA ARG A 35 -21.36 9.58 5.35
C ARG A 35 -20.39 8.94 4.36
N LYS A 36 -19.21 8.56 4.87
CA LYS A 36 -18.28 7.72 4.12
C LYS A 36 -18.94 6.37 3.81
N GLU A 37 -18.49 5.72 2.75
CA GLU A 37 -18.88 4.33 2.48
C GLU A 37 -18.59 3.45 3.71
N CYS A 38 -19.49 2.51 4.00
CA CYS A 38 -19.41 1.66 5.20
C CYS A 38 -18.04 1.00 5.38
N ILE A 39 -17.42 0.52 4.29
CA ILE A 39 -16.11 -0.13 4.36
C ILE A 39 -14.98 0.84 4.73
N ASP A 40 -15.08 2.11 4.29
CA ASP A 40 -14.09 3.13 4.63
C ASP A 40 -14.22 3.54 6.10
N GLU A 41 -15.45 3.64 6.62
CA GLU A 41 -15.69 3.89 8.04
C GLU A 41 -15.18 2.71 8.90
N MET A 42 -15.37 1.48 8.44
CA MET A 42 -14.79 0.30 9.11
C MET A 42 -13.25 0.35 9.14
N ILE A 43 -12.62 0.84 8.08
CA ILE A 43 -11.16 0.98 8.03
C ILE A 43 -10.67 2.03 9.04
N ASP A 44 -11.41 3.12 9.19
CA ASP A 44 -11.07 4.17 10.16
C ASP A 44 -11.19 3.65 11.62
N ILE A 45 -12.19 2.83 11.91
CA ILE A 45 -12.46 2.30 13.26
C ILE A 45 -11.56 1.11 13.60
N TYR A 46 -11.48 0.12 12.73
CA TYR A 46 -10.83 -1.18 13.01
C TYR A 46 -9.44 -1.30 12.38
N GLY A 47 -9.10 -0.42 11.43
CA GLY A 47 -7.85 -0.45 10.70
C GLY A 47 -7.83 -1.39 9.50
N ILE A 48 -6.93 -1.10 8.55
CA ILE A 48 -6.82 -1.81 7.26
C ILE A 48 -6.60 -3.32 7.43
N LYS A 49 -5.84 -3.75 8.45
CA LYS A 49 -5.51 -5.17 8.67
C LYS A 49 -6.74 -6.00 8.96
N ASP A 50 -7.56 -5.52 9.87
CA ASP A 50 -8.69 -6.30 10.38
C ASP A 50 -9.86 -6.27 9.38
N VAL A 51 -10.06 -5.15 8.68
CA VAL A 51 -11.03 -5.06 7.59
C VAL A 51 -10.62 -5.95 6.40
N ALA A 52 -9.33 -6.01 6.03
CA ALA A 52 -8.87 -6.93 5.00
C ALA A 52 -9.14 -8.40 5.39
N LYS A 53 -8.93 -8.75 6.67
CA LYS A 53 -9.24 -10.10 7.17
C LYS A 53 -10.73 -10.39 7.17
N TRP A 54 -11.54 -9.41 7.54
CA TRP A 54 -13.00 -9.52 7.48
C TRP A 54 -13.49 -9.73 6.03
N CYS A 55 -12.91 -9.05 5.06
CA CYS A 55 -13.21 -9.27 3.64
C CYS A 55 -12.90 -10.72 3.21
N GLU A 56 -11.76 -11.28 3.59
CA GLU A 56 -11.43 -12.69 3.30
C GLU A 56 -12.45 -13.68 3.88
N ILE A 57 -12.82 -13.48 5.14
CA ILE A 57 -13.80 -14.33 5.82
C ILE A 57 -15.18 -14.21 5.15
N THR A 58 -15.53 -13.00 4.71
CA THR A 58 -16.81 -12.74 4.05
C THR A 58 -16.82 -13.35 2.64
N ALA A 59 -15.72 -13.28 1.89
CA ALA A 59 -15.59 -13.96 0.61
C ALA A 59 -15.82 -15.47 0.76
N TYR A 60 -15.11 -16.11 1.69
CA TYR A 60 -15.28 -17.54 1.99
C TYR A 60 -16.72 -17.90 2.34
N LYS A 61 -17.42 -17.09 3.12
CA LYS A 61 -18.83 -17.29 3.45
C LYS A 61 -19.71 -17.31 2.20
N TYR A 62 -19.46 -16.43 1.22
CA TYR A 62 -20.22 -16.39 -0.02
C TYR A 62 -19.89 -17.58 -0.92
N GLU A 63 -18.64 -17.97 -1.04
CA GLU A 63 -18.23 -19.19 -1.76
C GLU A 63 -18.88 -20.43 -1.17
N TYR A 64 -18.87 -20.58 0.16
CA TYR A 64 -19.43 -21.74 0.85
C TYR A 64 -20.93 -21.89 0.64
N ARG A 65 -21.68 -20.79 0.65
CA ARG A 65 -23.15 -20.84 0.51
C ARG A 65 -23.65 -20.81 -0.92
N ALA A 66 -22.78 -20.60 -1.91
CA ALA A 66 -23.14 -20.53 -3.33
C ALA A 66 -23.91 -21.79 -3.76
N GLY A 67 -25.09 -21.61 -4.32
CA GLY A 67 -25.99 -22.71 -4.71
C GLY A 67 -26.92 -23.25 -3.62
N HIS A 68 -26.74 -22.80 -2.36
CA HIS A 68 -27.63 -23.20 -1.26
C HIS A 68 -28.63 -22.09 -0.85
N LYS A 69 -28.29 -20.83 -1.15
CA LYS A 69 -29.13 -19.67 -0.85
C LYS A 69 -29.04 -18.62 -1.96
N GLY A 70 -30.05 -18.53 -2.79
CA GLY A 70 -30.10 -17.56 -3.87
C GLY A 70 -29.37 -18.01 -5.14
N SER A 71 -29.02 -17.05 -5.99
CA SER A 71 -28.30 -17.31 -7.24
C SER A 71 -26.83 -17.60 -6.99
N VAL A 72 -26.31 -18.68 -7.59
CA VAL A 72 -24.88 -19.01 -7.58
C VAL A 72 -24.04 -17.85 -8.10
N GLY A 73 -24.47 -17.24 -9.23
CA GLY A 73 -23.77 -16.13 -9.86
C GLY A 73 -23.66 -14.90 -8.96
N GLU A 74 -24.72 -14.57 -8.23
CA GLU A 74 -24.73 -13.43 -7.31
C GLU A 74 -23.80 -13.67 -6.10
N ASP A 75 -23.83 -14.85 -5.51
CA ASP A 75 -22.95 -15.17 -4.38
C ASP A 75 -21.48 -15.23 -4.82
N MET A 76 -21.19 -15.76 -6.01
CA MET A 76 -19.84 -15.77 -6.57
C MET A 76 -19.33 -14.37 -6.89
N SER A 77 -20.17 -13.49 -7.46
CA SER A 77 -19.78 -12.09 -7.70
C SER A 77 -19.48 -11.33 -6.41
N LYS A 78 -20.25 -11.59 -5.35
CA LYS A 78 -19.97 -11.03 -4.02
C LYS A 78 -18.66 -11.57 -3.44
N ALA A 79 -18.39 -12.87 -3.59
CA ALA A 79 -17.15 -13.47 -3.15
C ALA A 79 -15.93 -12.84 -3.85
N GLU A 80 -16.01 -12.67 -5.16
CA GLU A 80 -14.98 -12.04 -5.98
C GLU A 80 -14.72 -10.60 -5.53
N TRP A 81 -15.77 -9.80 -5.37
CA TRP A 81 -15.63 -8.42 -4.88
C TRP A 81 -14.93 -8.33 -3.53
N TYR A 82 -15.29 -9.18 -2.56
CA TYR A 82 -14.65 -9.20 -1.24
C TYR A 82 -13.19 -9.69 -1.32
N THR A 83 -12.89 -10.62 -2.21
CA THR A 83 -11.52 -11.10 -2.46
C THR A 83 -10.65 -9.98 -3.03
N ASP A 84 -11.12 -9.28 -4.04
CA ASP A 84 -10.42 -8.17 -4.66
C ASP A 84 -10.20 -7.03 -3.67
N LYS A 85 -11.23 -6.72 -2.87
CA LYS A 85 -11.13 -5.70 -1.83
C LYS A 85 -10.10 -6.07 -0.76
N ALA A 86 -10.03 -7.33 -0.35
CA ALA A 86 -9.00 -7.82 0.58
C ALA A 86 -7.59 -7.66 0.00
N HIS A 87 -7.39 -7.97 -1.28
CA HIS A 87 -6.12 -7.78 -1.99
C HIS A 87 -5.71 -6.31 -2.08
N GLU A 88 -6.64 -5.42 -2.44
CA GLU A 88 -6.44 -3.98 -2.46
C GLU A 88 -5.97 -3.46 -1.10
N LEU A 89 -6.69 -3.80 -0.02
CA LEU A 89 -6.38 -3.36 1.33
C LEU A 89 -5.01 -3.87 1.83
N LYS A 90 -4.67 -5.12 1.53
CA LYS A 90 -3.35 -5.69 1.83
C LYS A 90 -2.24 -4.97 1.07
N SER A 91 -2.46 -4.62 -0.18
CA SER A 91 -1.53 -3.85 -0.99
C SER A 91 -1.31 -2.46 -0.40
N LYS A 92 -2.39 -1.71 -0.12
CA LYS A 92 -2.33 -0.39 0.54
C LYS A 92 -1.56 -0.44 1.86
N ARG A 93 -1.78 -1.48 2.67
CA ARG A 93 -1.04 -1.67 3.93
C ARG A 93 0.45 -1.88 3.70
N ARG A 94 0.85 -2.70 2.71
CA ARG A 94 2.27 -2.93 2.38
C ARG A 94 2.96 -1.63 1.99
N TRP A 95 2.32 -0.82 1.13
CA TRP A 95 2.86 0.48 0.73
C TRP A 95 3.02 1.43 1.91
N LYS A 96 2.03 1.55 2.80
CA LYS A 96 2.15 2.38 4.02
C LYS A 96 3.33 1.95 4.92
N ILE A 97 3.56 0.64 5.06
CA ILE A 97 4.70 0.12 5.84
C ILE A 97 6.01 0.45 5.12
N PHE A 98 6.08 0.25 3.80
CA PHE A 98 7.24 0.56 2.99
C PHE A 98 7.60 2.04 3.07
N ASP A 99 6.64 2.95 2.87
CA ASP A 99 6.84 4.39 2.98
C ASP A 99 7.38 4.78 4.36
N LYS A 100 6.81 4.20 5.42
CA LYS A 100 7.28 4.45 6.79
C LYS A 100 8.74 4.00 7.00
N ILE A 101 9.12 2.85 6.44
CA ILE A 101 10.49 2.32 6.50
C ILE A 101 11.43 3.23 5.71
N VAL A 102 11.07 3.55 4.46
CA VAL A 102 11.87 4.41 3.58
C VAL A 102 12.07 5.78 4.23
N TYR A 103 11.00 6.41 4.70
CA TYR A 103 11.08 7.72 5.36
C TYR A 103 12.00 7.69 6.60
N LYS A 104 11.98 6.61 7.35
CA LYS A 104 12.81 6.44 8.55
C LYS A 104 14.30 6.23 8.22
N PHE A 105 14.61 5.41 7.21
CA PHE A 105 15.98 4.99 6.91
C PHE A 105 16.66 5.85 5.83
N MET A 106 15.90 6.48 4.93
CA MET A 106 16.42 7.32 3.86
C MET A 106 17.37 8.43 4.37
N PRO A 107 17.00 9.25 5.37
CA PRO A 107 17.88 10.31 5.85
C PRO A 107 19.18 9.74 6.46
N MET A 108 19.11 8.60 7.13
CA MET A 108 20.30 7.94 7.71
C MET A 108 21.23 7.43 6.61
N PHE A 109 20.67 6.83 5.55
CA PHE A 109 21.43 6.32 4.39
C PHE A 109 22.09 7.47 3.62
N LEU A 110 21.35 8.56 3.35
CA LEU A 110 21.88 9.75 2.69
C LEU A 110 23.01 10.41 3.50
N LYS A 111 22.86 10.51 4.83
CA LYS A 111 23.93 11.00 5.70
C LYS A 111 25.18 10.14 5.64
N GLY A 112 25.02 8.81 5.68
CA GLY A 112 26.13 7.87 5.52
C GLY A 112 26.84 8.01 4.17
N LEU A 113 26.10 8.06 3.07
CA LEU A 113 26.65 8.22 1.74
C LEU A 113 27.42 9.57 1.62
N TYR A 114 26.85 10.63 2.14
CA TYR A 114 27.44 11.96 2.13
C TYR A 114 28.75 12.01 2.92
N THR A 115 28.81 11.43 4.12
CA THR A 115 30.05 11.35 4.91
C THR A 115 31.13 10.54 4.20
N TRP A 116 30.77 9.44 3.53
CA TRP A 116 31.68 8.65 2.72
C TRP A 116 32.28 9.45 1.56
N ILE A 117 31.46 10.22 0.85
CA ILE A 117 31.93 11.08 -0.25
C ILE A 117 32.93 12.12 0.25
N ILE A 118 32.64 12.77 1.39
CA ILE A 118 33.56 13.75 1.98
C ILE A 118 34.90 13.11 2.35
N LEU A 119 34.85 11.96 3.04
CA LEU A 119 36.08 11.26 3.42
C LEU A 119 36.90 10.82 2.21
N PHE A 120 36.22 10.35 1.15
CA PHE A 120 36.88 10.00 -0.10
C PHE A 120 37.53 11.20 -0.78
N CYS A 121 36.88 12.35 -0.85
CA CYS A 121 37.43 13.58 -1.42
C CYS A 121 38.61 14.12 -0.59
N MET A 122 38.52 14.06 0.74
CA MET A 122 39.60 14.44 1.62
C MET A 122 40.83 13.54 1.45
N PHE A 123 40.62 12.22 1.38
CA PHE A 123 41.69 11.24 1.15
C PHE A 123 42.36 11.45 -0.21
N TYR A 124 41.56 11.71 -1.25
CA TYR A 124 42.06 12.01 -2.60
C TYR A 124 42.87 13.29 -2.63
N GLY A 125 42.39 14.36 -1.99
CA GLY A 125 43.08 15.64 -1.89
C GLY A 125 44.44 15.53 -1.17
N ILE A 126 44.55 14.70 -0.13
CA ILE A 126 45.77 14.39 0.57
C ILE A 126 46.79 13.65 -0.31
N LEU A 127 46.30 12.59 -1.03
CA LEU A 127 47.16 11.76 -1.91
C LEU A 127 47.72 12.52 -3.11
N PHE A 128 46.94 13.38 -3.72
CA PHE A 128 47.31 14.07 -4.95
C PHE A 128 47.72 15.54 -4.74
N SER A 129 47.80 15.99 -3.47
CA SER A 129 48.15 17.37 -3.09
C SER A 129 47.31 18.42 -3.84
N ASP A 130 46.07 18.10 -4.16
CA ASP A 130 45.19 18.95 -4.93
C ASP A 130 44.38 19.89 -4.01
N ARG A 131 44.81 21.16 -4.01
CA ARG A 131 44.16 22.21 -3.21
C ARG A 131 42.69 22.43 -3.58
N CYS A 132 42.32 22.23 -4.83
CA CYS A 132 40.95 22.38 -5.29
C CYS A 132 40.04 21.33 -4.65
N SER A 133 40.47 20.07 -4.56
CA SER A 133 39.71 18.99 -3.94
C SER A 133 39.45 19.22 -2.46
N MET A 134 40.44 19.77 -1.74
CA MET A 134 40.29 20.12 -0.33
C MET A 134 39.29 21.26 -0.10
N VAL A 135 39.35 22.31 -0.92
CA VAL A 135 38.38 23.42 -0.83
C VAL A 135 36.97 22.97 -1.12
N VAL A 136 36.76 22.15 -2.15
CA VAL A 136 35.43 21.58 -2.50
C VAL A 136 34.89 20.76 -1.35
N SER A 137 35.70 19.91 -0.72
CA SER A 137 35.30 19.10 0.44
C SER A 137 34.86 19.94 1.63
N ILE A 138 35.57 21.03 1.93
CA ILE A 138 35.23 21.96 3.02
C ILE A 138 33.90 22.67 2.71
N VAL A 139 33.70 23.13 1.50
CA VAL A 139 32.41 23.77 1.05
C VAL A 139 31.25 22.83 1.23
N PHE A 140 31.39 21.57 0.79
CA PHE A 140 30.34 20.56 0.97
C PHE A 140 30.04 20.28 2.45
N LEU A 141 31.05 20.27 3.31
CA LEU A 141 30.92 20.08 4.76
C LEU A 141 30.12 21.22 5.40
N VAL A 142 30.41 22.45 5.02
CA VAL A 142 29.69 23.65 5.48
C VAL A 142 28.21 23.62 5.01
N LEU A 143 27.98 23.30 3.76
CA LEU A 143 26.60 23.18 3.21
C LEU A 143 25.80 22.11 3.93
N ALA A 144 26.41 20.99 4.30
CA ALA A 144 25.74 19.95 5.07
C ALA A 144 25.36 20.41 6.48
N CYS A 145 26.26 21.10 7.16
CA CYS A 145 25.97 21.65 8.49
C CYS A 145 24.81 22.66 8.45
N ILE A 146 24.77 23.51 7.41
CA ILE A 146 23.65 24.43 7.19
C ILE A 146 22.35 23.68 6.94
N ALA A 147 22.36 22.67 6.07
CA ALA A 147 21.18 21.87 5.78
C ALA A 147 20.65 21.12 7.02
N GLU A 148 21.53 20.59 7.87
CA GLU A 148 21.13 19.97 9.14
C GLU A 148 20.53 20.99 10.12
N ALA A 149 21.07 22.19 10.19
CA ALA A 149 20.53 23.25 11.05
C ALA A 149 19.11 23.65 10.61
N VAL A 150 18.89 23.87 9.30
CA VAL A 150 17.58 24.22 8.74
C VAL A 150 16.56 23.09 8.93
N LEU A 151 16.96 21.81 8.76
CA LEU A 151 16.07 20.67 8.98
C LEU A 151 15.71 20.46 10.46
N LYS A 152 16.56 20.90 11.36
CA LYS A 152 16.30 20.85 12.80
C LYS A 152 15.31 21.94 13.22
N GLU A 153 15.46 23.14 12.68
CA GLU A 153 14.57 24.27 12.94
C GLU A 153 13.12 24.00 12.47
N ASN A 154 12.95 23.40 11.27
CA ASN A 154 11.65 23.00 10.75
C ASN A 154 10.98 21.78 11.47
N LYS A 155 11.65 21.19 12.43
CA LYS A 155 11.11 20.04 13.18
C LYS A 155 10.58 20.45 14.56
N ASP A 156 11.00 21.60 15.03
CA ASP A 156 10.64 22.15 16.33
C ASP A 156 9.45 23.14 16.25
N ASP A 157 8.98 23.47 15.02
CA ASP A 157 7.71 24.14 14.68
C ASP A 157 6.62 23.11 14.36
#